data_5ee446c46248736b739a883ad502e15c
#
_entry.id   5ee446c46248736b739a883ad502e15c
#
_cell.length_a   1.000
_cell.length_b   1.000
_cell.length_c   1.000
_cell.angle_alpha   90.00
_cell.angle_beta   90.00
_cell.angle_gamma   90.00
#
_symmetry.space_group_name_H-M   'P 1'
#
loop_
_entity.id
_entity.type
_entity.pdbx_description
1 polymer ?
#
loop_
_entity_poly.entity_id
_entity_poly.type
_entity_poly.pdbx_seq_one_letter_code
_entity_poly.pdbx_strand_id
1 'polypeptide(L)' 'MTSACRKYFLEAIQLSETLLQLAHDGNAGCDDDRCLVLFGIILDSASKVRREAQKRLKILEAEAAKHV' A
#
# COMPACT_ATOMS: atom_id res chain seq x y z
N MET A 1 5.40 -18.08 -13.21
CA MET A 1 5.69 -16.66 -13.16
C MET A 1 5.04 -15.96 -11.95
N THR A 2 4.20 -16.59 -11.28
CA THR A 2 3.29 -15.97 -10.35
C THR A 2 3.83 -15.77 -8.93
N SER A 3 4.74 -16.65 -8.46
CA SER A 3 5.22 -16.55 -7.08
C SER A 3 6.04 -15.29 -6.82
N ALA A 4 6.84 -14.85 -7.79
CA ALA A 4 7.61 -13.62 -7.66
C ALA A 4 6.70 -12.40 -7.62
N CYS A 5 5.69 -12.34 -8.49
CA CYS A 5 4.72 -11.25 -8.51
C CYS A 5 3.92 -11.20 -7.21
N ARG A 6 3.49 -12.36 -6.72
CA ARG A 6 2.74 -12.45 -5.48
C ARG A 6 3.55 -11.89 -4.30
N LYS A 7 4.82 -12.24 -4.23
CA LYS A 7 5.72 -11.76 -3.19
C LYS A 7 5.80 -10.22 -3.21
N TYR A 8 5.99 -9.64 -4.39
CA TYR A 8 6.11 -8.19 -4.52
C TYR A 8 4.79 -7.47 -4.25
N PHE A 9 3.66 -8.06 -4.61
CA PHE A 9 2.36 -7.48 -4.25
C PHE A 9 2.17 -7.46 -2.73
N LEU A 10 2.54 -8.54 -2.05
CA LEU A 10 2.47 -8.60 -0.60
C LEU A 10 3.41 -7.59 0.06
N GLU A 11 4.62 -7.45 -0.46
CA GLU A 11 5.58 -6.45 0.04
C GLU A 11 5.05 -5.03 -0.18
N ALA A 12 4.45 -4.76 -1.34
CA ALA A 12 3.88 -3.46 -1.62
C ALA A 12 2.75 -3.13 -0.65
N ILE A 13 1.91 -4.10 -0.33
CA ILE A 13 0.84 -3.92 0.65
C ILE A 13 1.44 -3.58 2.03
N GLN A 14 2.43 -4.34 2.47
CA GLN A 14 3.07 -4.12 3.77
C GLN A 14 3.73 -2.75 3.85
N LEU A 15 4.47 -2.36 2.81
CA LEU A 15 5.13 -1.06 2.77
C LEU A 15 4.11 0.08 2.75
N SER A 16 3.03 -0.09 2.01
CA SER A 16 1.98 0.93 1.97
C SER A 16 1.31 1.09 3.34
N GLU A 17 1.10 -0.01 4.06
CA GLU A 17 0.54 0.05 5.41
C GLU A 17 1.51 0.73 6.39
N THR A 18 2.80 0.49 6.25
CA THR A 18 3.82 1.18 7.05
C THR A 18 3.82 2.69 6.76
N LEU A 19 3.70 3.06 5.49
CA LEU A 19 3.61 4.47 5.10
C LEU A 19 2.34 5.14 5.64
N LEU A 20 1.22 4.42 5.62
CA LEU A 20 -0.04 4.92 6.17
C LEU A 20 0.09 5.15 7.67
N GLN A 21 0.74 4.24 8.39
CA GLN A 21 0.97 4.39 9.81
C GLN A 21 1.87 5.59 10.10
N LEU A 22 2.93 5.76 9.30
CA LEU A 22 3.83 6.92 9.42
C LEU A 22 3.05 8.23 9.23
N ALA A 23 2.20 8.29 8.21
CA ALA A 23 1.41 9.49 7.94
C ALA A 23 0.43 9.78 9.06
N HIS A 24 -0.16 8.75 9.62
CA HIS A 24 -1.09 8.88 10.74
C HIS A 24 -0.36 9.42 11.99
N ASP A 25 0.79 8.84 12.32
CA ASP A 25 1.60 9.25 13.47
C ASP A 25 2.15 10.66 13.28
N GLY A 26 2.60 10.97 12.07
CA GLY A 26 3.11 12.29 11.74
C GLY A 26 2.04 13.38 11.83
N ASN A 27 0.83 13.08 11.37
CA ASN A 27 -0.29 14.01 11.47
C ASN A 27 -0.62 14.32 12.93
N ALA A 28 -0.56 13.31 13.80
CA ALA A 28 -0.85 13.50 15.22
C ALA A 28 0.23 14.28 15.94
N GLY A 29 1.50 14.14 15.52
CA GLY A 29 2.65 14.73 16.20
C GLY A 29 3.20 16.02 15.59
N CYS A 30 2.73 16.40 14.40
CA CYS A 30 3.27 17.54 13.66
C CYS A 30 2.23 18.66 13.55
N ASP A 31 2.63 19.89 13.87
CA ASP A 31 1.76 21.06 13.76
C ASP A 31 2.28 22.08 12.73
N ASP A 32 3.27 21.70 11.93
CA ASP A 32 3.79 22.51 10.84
C ASP A 32 3.04 22.17 9.55
N ASP A 33 2.50 23.19 8.87
CA ASP A 33 1.73 23.00 7.63
C ASP A 33 2.50 22.24 6.57
N ARG A 34 3.81 22.44 6.47
CA ARG A 34 4.63 21.74 5.47
C ARG A 34 4.69 20.24 5.74
N CYS A 35 4.76 19.86 7.01
CA CYS A 35 4.71 18.45 7.41
C CYS A 35 3.35 17.85 7.10
N LEU A 36 2.28 18.59 7.40
CA LEU A 36 0.92 18.11 7.17
C LEU A 36 0.65 17.89 5.68
N VAL A 37 1.17 18.76 4.82
CA VAL A 37 1.06 18.58 3.36
C VAL A 37 1.76 17.31 2.92
N LEU A 38 2.98 17.07 3.42
CA LEU A 38 3.72 15.85 3.11
C LEU A 38 2.95 14.60 3.52
N PHE A 39 2.44 14.58 4.76
CA PHE A 39 1.71 13.41 5.25
C PHE A 39 0.39 13.20 4.51
N GLY A 40 -0.24 14.26 4.03
CA GLY A 40 -1.41 14.16 3.16
C GLY A 40 -1.08 13.48 1.85
N ILE A 41 0.05 13.81 1.24
CA ILE A 41 0.54 13.19 0.01
C ILE A 41 0.85 11.70 0.25
N ILE A 42 1.52 11.39 1.35
CA ILE A 42 1.84 10.00 1.70
C ILE A 42 0.57 9.19 1.88
N LEU A 43 -0.41 9.74 2.60
CA LEU A 43 -1.69 9.08 2.84
C LEU A 43 -2.40 8.72 1.54
N ASP A 44 -2.51 9.69 0.65
CA ASP A 44 -3.17 9.49 -0.65
C ASP A 44 -2.42 8.47 -1.50
N SER A 45 -1.11 8.62 -1.63
CA SER A 45 -0.28 7.75 -2.45
C SER A 45 -0.24 6.32 -1.92
N ALA A 46 -0.04 6.17 -0.61
CA ALA A 46 0.03 4.85 0.02
C ALA A 46 -1.31 4.12 -0.06
N SER A 47 -2.42 4.84 0.09
CA SER A 47 -3.75 4.26 -0.05
C SER A 47 -3.98 3.73 -1.46
N LYS A 48 -3.52 4.46 -2.47
CA LYS A 48 -3.62 4.03 -3.86
C LYS A 48 -2.76 2.80 -4.13
N VAL A 49 -1.52 2.80 -3.64
CA VAL A 49 -0.62 1.65 -3.79
C VAL A 49 -1.22 0.42 -3.15
N ARG A 50 -1.71 0.53 -1.91
CA ARG A 50 -2.31 -0.60 -1.21
C ARG A 50 -3.49 -1.16 -1.97
N ARG A 51 -4.39 -0.30 -2.41
CA ARG A 51 -5.59 -0.70 -3.14
C ARG A 51 -5.25 -1.40 -4.44
N GLU A 52 -4.30 -0.85 -5.19
CA GLU A 52 -3.88 -1.42 -6.46
C GLU A 52 -3.21 -2.79 -6.25
N ALA A 53 -2.34 -2.89 -5.25
CA ALA A 53 -1.65 -4.15 -4.95
C ALA A 53 -2.63 -5.22 -4.49
N GLN A 54 -3.59 -4.88 -3.66
CA GLN A 54 -4.63 -5.82 -3.21
C GLN A 54 -5.49 -6.30 -4.37
N LYS A 55 -5.85 -5.41 -5.27
CA LYS A 55 -6.62 -5.75 -6.47
C LYS A 55 -5.87 -6.73 -7.35
N ARG A 56 -4.59 -6.46 -7.61
CA ARG A 56 -3.77 -7.32 -8.45
C ARG A 56 -3.51 -8.67 -7.81
N LEU A 57 -3.31 -8.69 -6.50
CA LEU A 57 -3.15 -9.94 -5.76
C LEU A 57 -4.41 -10.81 -5.88
N LYS A 58 -5.58 -10.21 -5.75
CA LYS A 58 -6.85 -10.91 -5.91
C LYS A 58 -6.99 -11.53 -7.30
N ILE A 59 -6.63 -10.78 -8.34
CA ILE A 59 -6.68 -11.25 -9.72
C ILE A 59 -5.72 -12.44 -9.89
N LEU A 60 -4.52 -12.32 -9.36
CA LEU A 60 -3.51 -13.36 -9.44
C LEU A 60 -3.98 -14.64 -8.76
N GLU A 61 -4.55 -14.53 -7.58
CA GLU A 61 -5.08 -15.68 -6.83
C GLU A 61 -6.27 -16.32 -7.54
N ALA A 62 -7.13 -15.53 -8.17
CA ALA A 62 -8.24 -16.04 -8.95
C ALA A 62 -7.76 -16.82 -10.18
N GLU A 63 -6.71 -16.32 -10.84
CA GLU A 63 -6.12 -17.00 -11.99
C GLU A 63 -5.48 -18.33 -11.57
N ALA A 64 -4.78 -18.34 -10.46
CA ALA A 64 -4.18 -19.56 -9.91
C ALA A 64 -5.25 -20.61 -9.60
N ALA A 65 -6.37 -20.18 -9.04
CA ALA A 65 -7.48 -21.07 -8.72
C ALA A 65 -8.11 -21.70 -9.97
N LYS A 66 -8.10 -20.98 -11.09
CA LYS A 66 -8.67 -21.48 -12.35
C LYS A 66 -7.86 -22.61 -12.98
N HIS A 67 -6.60 -22.75 -12.59
CA HIS A 67 -5.71 -23.76 -13.14
C HIS A 67 -5.72 -25.07 -12.34
N VAL A 68 -6.53 -25.15 -11.32
CA VAL A 68 -6.72 -26.37 -10.51
C VAL A 68 -7.91 -27.24 -10.97
#